data_7b0b762d8cc32e27c79b3d5d4205b319
#
_entry.id   7b0b762d8cc32e27c79b3d5d4205b319
#
_cell.length_a   1.000
_cell.length_b   1.000
_cell.length_c   1.000
_cell.angle_alpha   90.00
_cell.angle_beta   90.00
_cell.angle_gamma   90.00
#
_symmetry.space_group_name_H-M   'P 1'
#
loop_
_entity.id
_entity.type
_entity.pdbx_description
1 polymer ?
#
loop_
_entity_poly.entity_id
_entity_poly.type
_entity_poly.pdbx_seq_one_letter_code
_entity_poly.pdbx_strand_id
1 'polypeptide(L)'
;MSHKYVYLFSEGDGSMRELLGGKGANLAEMTKLGLPVPQGFTISTEACTQYYEDGRKINDDIQAEIMEYVGKMEEITGKKFGDKENPLLVSVRSGARASMPGMMDTILNLGLNEEVVEYMAKASGNPRWAYDCYRRFIQMYSDVVMEVGKKYFEQLIDQMKEKKG
;
A
#
# COMPACT_ATOMS: atom_id res chain seq x y z
N MET A 1 13.68 -14.80 -21.56
CA MET A 1 12.90 -13.59 -21.29
C MET A 1 12.28 -13.68 -19.92
N SER A 2 12.47 -12.68 -19.10
CA SER A 2 11.81 -12.63 -17.80
C SER A 2 10.32 -12.37 -17.97
N HIS A 3 9.50 -13.11 -17.26
CA HIS A 3 8.06 -12.92 -17.24
C HIS A 3 7.74 -11.60 -16.53
N LYS A 4 6.74 -10.86 -17.01
CA LYS A 4 6.30 -9.60 -16.39
C LYS A 4 5.22 -9.88 -15.36
N TYR A 5 5.49 -9.47 -14.12
CA TYR A 5 4.57 -9.66 -12.98
C TYR A 5 3.98 -8.37 -12.44
N VAL A 6 4.59 -7.22 -12.75
CA VAL A 6 4.21 -5.91 -12.20
C VAL A 6 3.88 -4.96 -13.35
N TYR A 7 2.79 -4.20 -13.19
CA TYR A 7 2.28 -3.28 -14.21
C TYR A 7 2.00 -1.93 -13.57
N LEU A 8 2.58 -0.85 -14.14
CA LEU A 8 2.13 0.50 -13.79
C LEU A 8 0.67 0.67 -14.20
N PHE A 9 -0.06 1.58 -13.56
CA PHE A 9 -1.43 1.89 -13.96
C PHE A 9 -1.49 2.33 -15.44
N SER A 10 -0.47 3.05 -15.91
CA SER A 10 -0.36 3.46 -17.30
C SER A 10 -0.06 2.33 -18.29
N GLU A 11 0.36 1.17 -17.82
CA GLU A 11 0.68 0.01 -18.66
C GLU A 11 -0.49 -0.96 -18.84
N GLY A 12 -1.61 -0.73 -18.15
CA GLY A 12 -2.79 -1.59 -18.21
C GLY A 12 -4.02 -0.89 -18.71
N ASP A 13 -5.12 -1.63 -18.75
CA ASP A 13 -6.46 -1.13 -19.09
C ASP A 13 -7.56 -1.98 -18.46
N GLY A 14 -8.80 -1.56 -18.63
CA GLY A 14 -9.97 -2.20 -18.04
C GLY A 14 -10.27 -3.61 -18.54
N SER A 15 -9.70 -4.01 -19.70
CA SER A 15 -9.87 -5.36 -20.25
C SER A 15 -9.02 -6.41 -19.53
N MET A 16 -7.99 -5.99 -18.79
CA MET A 16 -7.01 -6.86 -18.15
C MET A 16 -7.43 -7.34 -16.76
N ARG A 17 -8.72 -7.58 -16.55
CA ARG A 17 -9.27 -7.97 -15.25
C ARG A 17 -8.72 -9.27 -14.70
N GLU A 18 -8.47 -10.24 -15.54
CA GLU A 18 -7.91 -11.52 -15.10
C GLU A 18 -6.48 -11.39 -14.61
N LEU A 19 -5.71 -10.52 -15.25
CA LEU A 19 -4.31 -10.29 -14.95
C LEU A 19 -4.10 -9.30 -13.78
N LEU A 20 -4.87 -8.22 -13.76
CA LEU A 20 -4.69 -7.12 -12.79
C LEU A 20 -5.68 -7.16 -11.62
N GLY A 21 -6.67 -8.06 -11.69
CA GLY A 21 -7.80 -8.04 -10.77
C GLY A 21 -8.78 -6.90 -11.09
N GLY A 22 -9.94 -6.89 -10.44
CA GLY A 22 -10.96 -5.87 -10.69
C GLY A 22 -10.49 -4.45 -10.36
N LYS A 23 -9.88 -4.28 -9.21
CA LYS A 23 -9.36 -2.97 -8.77
C LYS A 23 -8.20 -2.48 -9.63
N GLY A 24 -7.25 -3.36 -9.93
CA GLY A 24 -6.10 -3.01 -10.76
C GLY A 24 -6.50 -2.60 -12.18
N ALA A 25 -7.39 -3.36 -12.79
CA ALA A 25 -7.91 -3.05 -14.12
C ALA A 25 -8.69 -1.73 -14.14
N ASN A 26 -9.52 -1.47 -13.13
CA ASN A 26 -10.26 -0.22 -13.02
C ASN A 26 -9.34 0.99 -12.84
N LEU A 27 -8.31 0.88 -11.99
CA LEU A 27 -7.32 1.95 -11.80
C LEU A 27 -6.55 2.23 -13.09
N ALA A 28 -6.18 1.17 -13.83
CA ALA A 28 -5.51 1.31 -15.11
C ALA A 28 -6.41 2.01 -16.15
N GLU A 29 -7.67 1.63 -16.23
CA GLU A 29 -8.64 2.27 -17.13
C GLU A 29 -8.87 3.74 -16.79
N MET A 30 -9.03 4.05 -15.50
CA MET A 30 -9.18 5.42 -15.03
C MET A 30 -7.97 6.28 -15.39
N THR A 31 -6.77 5.73 -15.27
CA THR A 31 -5.52 6.40 -15.66
C THR A 31 -5.49 6.67 -17.17
N LYS A 32 -5.89 5.69 -17.97
CA LYS A 32 -5.97 5.78 -19.42
C LYS A 32 -6.97 6.84 -19.88
N LEU A 33 -8.08 6.99 -19.17
CA LEU A 33 -9.10 7.99 -19.45
C LEU A 33 -8.68 9.41 -19.01
N GLY A 34 -7.52 9.58 -18.41
CA GLY A 34 -7.02 10.87 -17.94
C GLY A 34 -7.64 11.35 -16.63
N LEU A 35 -8.29 10.47 -15.88
CA LEU A 35 -8.83 10.82 -14.57
C LEU A 35 -7.70 11.03 -13.55
N PRO A 36 -7.91 11.84 -12.51
CA PRO A 36 -6.88 12.18 -11.53
C PRO A 36 -6.62 11.01 -10.55
N VAL A 37 -5.98 9.96 -11.06
CA VAL A 37 -5.58 8.79 -10.28
C VAL A 37 -4.13 8.97 -9.84
N PRO A 38 -3.81 8.81 -8.55
CA PRO A 38 -2.42 8.81 -8.10
C PRO A 38 -1.58 7.76 -8.83
N GLN A 39 -0.30 8.03 -8.98
CA GLN A 39 0.63 7.06 -9.57
C GLN A 39 0.68 5.78 -8.73
N GLY A 40 0.78 4.64 -9.40
CA GLY A 40 0.85 3.37 -8.73
C GLY A 40 1.11 2.22 -9.69
N PHE A 41 1.27 1.04 -9.14
CA PHE A 41 1.42 -0.19 -9.91
C PHE A 41 0.59 -1.32 -9.29
N THR A 42 0.34 -2.33 -10.09
CA THR A 42 -0.38 -3.54 -9.69
C THR A 42 0.54 -4.75 -9.83
N ILE A 43 0.61 -5.55 -8.79
CA ILE A 43 1.25 -6.88 -8.82
C ILE A 43 0.19 -7.83 -9.37
N SER A 44 0.51 -8.53 -10.46
CA SER A 44 -0.45 -9.33 -11.21
C SER A 44 -0.95 -10.56 -10.46
N THR A 45 -2.06 -11.12 -10.94
CA THR A 45 -2.59 -12.39 -10.44
C THR A 45 -1.63 -13.54 -10.71
N GLU A 46 -0.85 -13.46 -11.77
CA GLU A 46 0.18 -14.46 -12.09
C GLU A 46 1.29 -14.49 -11.04
N ALA A 47 1.67 -13.33 -10.51
CA ALA A 47 2.61 -13.24 -9.38
C ALA A 47 2.04 -13.91 -8.13
N CYS A 48 0.75 -13.73 -7.89
CA CYS A 48 0.06 -14.39 -6.77
C CYS A 48 0.06 -15.91 -6.93
N THR A 49 -0.23 -16.41 -8.13
CA THR A 49 -0.19 -17.84 -8.46
C THR A 49 1.22 -18.39 -8.23
N GLN A 50 2.23 -17.71 -8.74
CA GLN A 50 3.63 -18.10 -8.56
C GLN A 50 4.05 -18.14 -7.10
N TYR A 51 3.57 -17.19 -6.30
CA TYR A 51 3.81 -17.17 -4.86
C TYR A 51 3.31 -18.46 -4.17
N TYR A 52 2.11 -18.92 -4.52
CA TYR A 52 1.58 -20.17 -3.95
C TYR A 52 2.30 -21.40 -4.49
N GLU A 53 2.66 -21.42 -5.77
CA GLU A 53 3.44 -22.52 -6.37
C GLU A 53 4.83 -22.65 -5.74
N ASP A 54 5.44 -21.54 -5.37
CA ASP A 54 6.74 -21.49 -4.70
C ASP A 54 6.67 -21.75 -3.17
N GLY A 55 5.56 -22.25 -2.69
CA GLY A 55 5.38 -22.58 -1.27
C GLY A 55 5.18 -21.36 -0.37
N ARG A 56 4.45 -20.37 -0.85
CA ARG A 56 4.17 -19.09 -0.16
C ARG A 56 5.43 -18.24 0.05
N LYS A 57 6.25 -18.19 -0.98
CA LYS A 57 7.45 -17.35 -1.01
C LYS A 57 7.43 -16.47 -2.25
N ILE A 58 7.89 -15.25 -2.10
CA ILE A 58 8.10 -14.35 -3.23
C ILE A 58 9.48 -14.70 -3.80
N ASN A 59 9.52 -15.14 -5.07
CA ASN A 59 10.79 -15.46 -5.71
C ASN A 59 11.61 -14.21 -6.00
N ASP A 60 12.91 -14.39 -6.26
CA ASP A 60 13.84 -13.28 -6.46
C ASP A 60 13.48 -12.40 -7.67
N ASP A 61 12.93 -12.99 -8.72
CA ASP A 61 12.54 -12.26 -9.94
C ASP A 61 11.36 -11.33 -9.66
N ILE A 62 10.34 -11.80 -8.95
CA ILE A 62 9.18 -10.99 -8.57
C ILE A 62 9.63 -9.88 -7.62
N GLN A 63 10.45 -10.21 -6.64
CA GLN A 63 10.96 -9.22 -5.68
C GLN A 63 11.77 -8.12 -6.37
N ALA A 64 12.66 -8.50 -7.28
CA ALA A 64 13.46 -7.54 -8.06
C ALA A 64 12.59 -6.63 -8.91
N GLU A 65 11.55 -7.18 -9.54
CA GLU A 65 10.61 -6.41 -10.35
C GLU A 65 9.79 -5.43 -9.50
N ILE A 66 9.33 -5.85 -8.33
CA ILE A 66 8.63 -4.97 -7.37
C ILE A 66 9.54 -3.80 -6.98
N MET A 67 10.79 -4.06 -6.63
CA MET A 67 11.74 -3.02 -6.24
C MET A 67 12.07 -2.07 -7.39
N GLU A 68 12.15 -2.57 -8.61
CA GLU A 68 12.31 -1.75 -9.81
C GLU A 68 11.14 -0.79 -9.99
N TYR A 69 9.90 -1.26 -9.82
CA TYR A 69 8.71 -0.44 -9.96
C TYR A 69 8.52 0.54 -8.80
N VAL A 70 8.97 0.19 -7.60
CA VAL A 70 9.06 1.16 -6.48
C VAL A 70 9.99 2.32 -6.88
N GLY A 71 11.15 2.02 -7.45
CA GLY A 71 12.07 3.03 -7.96
C GLY A 71 11.45 3.91 -9.04
N LYS A 72 10.68 3.32 -9.97
CA LYS A 72 9.95 4.07 -10.99
C LYS A 72 8.92 5.02 -10.38
N MET A 73 8.19 4.58 -9.35
CA MET A 73 7.25 5.43 -8.64
C MET A 73 7.95 6.60 -7.95
N GLU A 74 9.08 6.36 -7.33
CA GLU A 74 9.89 7.42 -6.71
C GLU A 74 10.32 8.46 -7.74
N GLU A 75 10.74 8.04 -8.93
CA GLU A 75 11.11 8.94 -10.03
C GLU A 75 9.90 9.73 -10.54
N ILE A 76 8.76 9.08 -10.78
CA ILE A 76 7.56 9.71 -11.33
C ILE A 76 6.99 10.73 -10.35
N THR A 77 6.94 10.41 -9.07
CA THR A 77 6.36 11.27 -8.04
C THR A 77 7.34 12.32 -7.52
N GLY A 78 8.63 12.13 -7.71
CA GLY A 78 9.67 12.96 -7.10
C GLY A 78 9.77 12.81 -5.59
N LYS A 79 9.20 11.75 -5.03
CA LYS A 79 9.17 11.46 -3.59
C LYS A 79 9.89 10.14 -3.33
N LYS A 80 10.37 9.94 -2.12
CA LYS A 80 11.06 8.70 -1.72
C LYS A 80 10.48 8.12 -0.45
N PHE A 81 10.46 6.80 -0.37
CA PHE A 81 10.08 6.10 0.87
C PHE A 81 11.06 6.43 1.99
N GLY A 82 10.53 6.83 3.14
CA GLY A 82 11.34 7.16 4.31
C GLY A 82 12.10 8.48 4.24
N ASP A 83 11.91 9.28 3.20
CA ASP A 83 12.51 10.61 3.09
C ASP A 83 11.92 11.56 4.15
N LYS A 84 12.78 12.31 4.81
CA LYS A 84 12.37 13.24 5.88
C LYS A 84 11.70 14.50 5.34
N GLU A 85 12.01 14.90 4.12
CA GLU A 85 11.55 16.17 3.55
C GLU A 85 10.43 16.00 2.52
N ASN A 86 10.45 14.90 1.78
CA ASN A 86 9.44 14.64 0.75
C ASN A 86 9.10 13.15 0.71
N PRO A 87 8.40 12.65 1.74
CA PRO A 87 8.13 11.23 1.85
C PRO A 87 7.09 10.73 0.85
N LEU A 88 7.34 9.56 0.27
CA LEU A 88 6.35 8.83 -0.51
C LEU A 88 5.51 7.97 0.42
N LEU A 89 4.21 8.22 0.46
CA LEU A 89 3.24 7.43 1.19
C LEU A 89 2.29 6.78 0.18
N VAL A 90 2.02 5.50 0.35
CA VAL A 90 1.16 4.75 -0.56
C VAL A 90 0.10 3.96 0.20
N SER A 91 -0.97 3.62 -0.49
CA SER A 91 -1.94 2.63 -0.02
C SER A 91 -1.65 1.30 -0.70
N VAL A 92 -1.60 0.24 0.07
CA VAL A 92 -1.50 -1.12 -0.45
C VAL A 92 -2.84 -1.79 -0.30
N ARG A 93 -3.39 -2.28 -1.40
CA ARG A 93 -4.70 -2.93 -1.43
C ARG A 93 -4.57 -4.32 -2.00
N SER A 94 -5.13 -5.31 -1.31
CA SER A 94 -5.32 -6.62 -1.88
C SER A 94 -6.49 -6.60 -2.87
N GLY A 95 -6.38 -7.36 -3.94
CA GLY A 95 -7.40 -7.46 -4.97
C GLY A 95 -7.75 -8.91 -5.26
N ALA A 96 -9.00 -9.13 -5.70
CA ALA A 96 -9.47 -10.42 -6.20
C ALA A 96 -10.23 -10.21 -7.50
N ARG A 97 -10.42 -11.28 -8.27
CA ARG A 97 -11.24 -11.22 -9.51
C ARG A 97 -12.64 -10.70 -9.25
N ALA A 98 -13.24 -11.18 -8.13
CA ALA A 98 -14.54 -10.72 -7.65
C ALA A 98 -14.33 -9.97 -6.34
N SER A 99 -14.88 -8.76 -6.25
CA SER A 99 -14.85 -7.99 -5.03
C SER A 99 -15.98 -8.44 -4.10
N MET A 100 -15.63 -8.94 -2.92
CA MET A 100 -16.60 -9.25 -1.88
C MET A 100 -16.29 -8.43 -0.62
N PRO A 101 -17.30 -7.88 0.05
CA PRO A 101 -17.09 -7.15 1.30
C PRO A 101 -16.38 -8.02 2.35
N GLY A 102 -15.35 -7.46 2.99
CA GLY A 102 -14.61 -8.15 4.04
C GLY A 102 -13.50 -9.09 3.57
N MET A 103 -13.35 -9.33 2.28
CA MET A 103 -12.29 -10.20 1.73
C MET A 103 -10.99 -9.47 1.39
N MET A 104 -11.01 -8.14 1.45
CA MET A 104 -9.88 -7.33 0.98
C MET A 104 -9.36 -6.44 2.08
N ASP A 105 -8.09 -6.56 2.34
CA ASP A 105 -7.38 -5.71 3.28
C ASP A 105 -6.75 -4.51 2.55
N THR A 106 -6.72 -3.38 3.25
CA THR A 106 -6.06 -2.17 2.78
C THR A 106 -5.15 -1.66 3.88
N ILE A 107 -3.92 -1.31 3.51
CA ILE A 107 -2.98 -0.63 4.41
C ILE A 107 -2.78 0.79 3.87
N LEU A 108 -3.15 1.78 4.67
CA LEU A 108 -2.99 3.19 4.34
C LEU A 108 -1.69 3.74 4.90
N ASN A 109 -1.13 4.73 4.22
CA ASN A 109 0.06 5.45 4.68
C ASN A 109 1.30 4.55 4.88
N LEU A 110 1.46 3.54 4.04
CA LEU A 110 2.69 2.76 4.00
C LEU A 110 3.85 3.67 3.61
N GLY A 111 4.91 3.66 4.40
CA GLY A 111 6.04 4.57 4.30
C GLY A 111 6.21 5.49 5.51
N LEU A 112 5.24 5.48 6.44
CA LEU A 112 5.35 6.22 7.69
C LEU A 112 6.40 5.59 8.61
N ASN A 113 7.21 6.45 9.23
CA ASN A 113 8.10 6.12 10.32
C ASN A 113 8.18 7.33 11.27
N GLU A 114 8.92 7.24 12.36
CA GLU A 114 9.02 8.31 13.35
C GLU A 114 9.49 9.64 12.74
N GLU A 115 10.49 9.60 11.88
CA GLU A 115 11.06 10.80 11.23
C GLU A 115 10.05 11.45 10.25
N VAL A 116 9.36 10.64 9.47
CA VAL A 116 8.34 11.12 8.54
C VAL A 116 7.16 11.74 9.29
N VAL A 117 6.74 11.13 10.39
CA VAL A 117 5.65 11.66 11.22
C VAL A 117 6.03 13.01 11.84
N GLU A 118 7.27 13.16 12.32
CA GLU A 118 7.77 14.43 12.84
C GLU A 118 7.77 15.52 11.75
N TYR A 119 8.22 15.18 10.55
CA TYR A 119 8.14 16.09 9.41
C TYR A 119 6.70 16.52 9.11
N MET A 120 5.77 15.56 9.05
CA MET A 120 4.36 15.85 8.80
C MET A 120 3.75 16.73 9.89
N ALA A 121 4.12 16.50 11.16
CA ALA A 121 3.67 17.31 12.27
C ALA A 121 4.10 18.77 12.13
N LYS A 122 5.34 19.01 11.74
CA LYS A 122 5.88 20.35 11.50
C LYS A 122 5.29 21.00 10.26
N ALA A 123 5.24 20.28 9.16
CA ALA A 123 4.75 20.80 7.87
C ALA A 123 3.27 21.16 7.90
N SER A 124 2.45 20.37 8.57
CA SER A 124 1.00 20.62 8.69
C SER A 124 0.63 21.58 9.80
N GLY A 125 1.52 21.82 10.76
CA GLY A 125 1.21 22.56 11.98
C GLY A 125 0.22 21.82 12.90
N ASN A 126 -0.02 20.52 12.66
CA ASN A 126 -0.99 19.72 13.41
C ASN A 126 -0.36 18.39 13.86
N PRO A 127 0.42 18.40 14.95
CA PRO A 127 1.05 17.18 15.47
C PRO A 127 0.04 16.08 15.82
N ARG A 128 -1.10 16.45 16.36
CA ARG A 128 -2.15 15.48 16.73
C ARG A 128 -2.60 14.66 15.51
N TRP A 129 -2.85 15.32 14.40
CA TRP A 129 -3.23 14.65 13.15
C TRP A 129 -2.14 13.72 12.64
N ALA A 130 -0.88 14.18 12.62
CA ALA A 130 0.24 13.39 12.14
C ALA A 130 0.46 12.12 12.96
N TYR A 131 0.42 12.25 14.29
CA TYR A 131 0.58 11.09 15.17
C TYR A 131 -0.64 10.17 15.16
N ASP A 132 -1.84 10.68 14.91
CA ASP A 132 -3.01 9.83 14.71
C ASP A 132 -2.92 9.01 13.42
N CYS A 133 -2.38 9.59 12.35
CA CYS A 133 -2.08 8.86 11.12
C CYS A 133 -1.09 7.71 11.37
N TYR A 134 -0.06 7.98 12.16
CA TYR A 134 0.94 6.96 12.53
C TYR A 134 0.33 5.86 13.40
N ARG A 135 -0.47 6.23 14.37
CA ARG A 135 -1.22 5.27 15.20
C ARG A 135 -2.07 4.34 14.35
N ARG A 136 -2.85 4.91 13.43
CA ARG A 136 -3.69 4.12 12.53
C ARG A 136 -2.88 3.21 11.63
N PHE A 137 -1.75 3.69 11.13
CA PHE A 137 -0.84 2.88 10.31
C PHE A 137 -0.28 1.69 11.10
N ILE A 138 0.20 1.92 12.31
CA ILE A 138 0.73 0.85 13.19
C ILE A 138 -0.36 -0.17 13.47
N GLN A 139 -1.54 0.27 13.84
CA GLN A 139 -2.68 -0.60 14.14
C GLN A 139 -3.07 -1.46 12.93
N MET A 140 -3.19 -0.84 11.78
CA MET A 140 -3.58 -1.49 10.53
C MET A 140 -2.51 -2.47 10.03
N TYR A 141 -1.25 -2.06 10.05
CA TYR A 141 -0.12 -2.91 9.67
C TYR A 141 0.00 -4.12 10.61
N SER A 142 -0.16 -3.91 11.90
CA SER A 142 -0.10 -4.98 12.90
C SER A 142 -1.25 -5.99 12.73
N ASP A 143 -2.46 -5.49 12.45
CA ASP A 143 -3.63 -6.36 12.24
C ASP A 143 -3.50 -7.17 10.94
N VAL A 144 -3.15 -6.52 9.84
CA VAL A 144 -3.16 -7.12 8.51
C VAL A 144 -1.89 -7.92 8.22
N VAL A 145 -0.72 -7.38 8.53
CA VAL A 145 0.57 -8.00 8.18
C VAL A 145 1.09 -8.90 9.29
N MET A 146 1.02 -8.42 10.53
CA MET A 146 1.56 -9.13 11.70
C MET A 146 0.55 -10.02 12.40
N GLU A 147 -0.70 -10.01 11.94
CA GLU A 147 -1.81 -10.79 12.49
C GLU A 147 -2.08 -10.53 13.98
N VAL A 148 -1.77 -9.33 14.46
CA VAL A 148 -2.10 -8.88 15.81
C VAL A 148 -3.45 -8.17 15.78
N GLY A 149 -4.47 -8.75 16.39
CA GLY A 149 -5.85 -8.26 16.29
C GLY A 149 -6.04 -6.82 16.79
N LYS A 150 -6.89 -6.06 16.09
CA LYS A 150 -7.23 -4.66 16.43
C LYS A 150 -7.66 -4.47 17.87
N LYS A 151 -8.37 -5.44 18.44
CA LYS A 151 -8.90 -5.37 19.80
C LYS A 151 -7.84 -5.07 20.86
N TYR A 152 -6.62 -5.55 20.67
CA TYR A 152 -5.54 -5.28 21.61
C TYR A 152 -5.12 -3.81 21.61
N PHE A 153 -5.08 -3.19 20.42
CA PHE A 153 -4.79 -1.76 20.28
C PHE A 153 -5.93 -0.90 20.84
N GLU A 154 -7.17 -1.27 20.57
CA GLU A 154 -8.35 -0.58 21.09
C GLU A 154 -8.38 -0.59 22.60
N GLN A 155 -8.10 -1.74 23.22
CA GLN A 155 -8.02 -1.86 24.69
C GLN A 155 -6.93 -0.96 25.27
N LEU A 156 -5.75 -0.93 24.67
CA LEU A 156 -4.65 -0.06 25.11
C LEU A 156 -5.01 1.42 24.99
N ILE A 157 -5.64 1.81 23.89
CA ILE A 157 -6.08 3.18 23.67
C ILE A 157 -7.13 3.60 24.72
N ASP A 158 -8.09 2.74 24.99
CA ASP A 158 -9.13 3.02 26.01
C ASP A 158 -8.54 3.14 27.41
N GLN A 159 -7.61 2.26 27.77
CA GLN A 159 -6.88 2.35 29.05
C GLN A 159 -6.09 3.66 29.17
N MET A 160 -5.46 4.12 28.10
CA MET A 160 -4.74 5.38 28.11
C MET A 160 -5.68 6.58 28.22
N LYS A 161 -6.85 6.54 27.59
CA LYS A 161 -7.89 7.58 27.71
C LYS A 161 -8.42 7.67 29.15
N GLU A 162 -8.67 6.54 29.79
CA GLU A 162 -9.12 6.49 31.19
C GLU A 162 -8.09 7.09 32.15
N LYS A 163 -6.80 6.83 31.93
CA LYS A 163 -5.71 7.37 32.76
C LYS A 163 -5.52 8.89 32.63
N LYS A 164 -5.85 9.43 31.46
CA LYS A 164 -5.65 10.86 31.18
C LYS A 164 -6.90 11.73 31.44
N GLY A 165 -7.99 11.09 31.73
CA GLY A 165 -9.27 11.79 31.95
C GLY A 165 -9.93 12.19 30.65
#